data_a9da122f403a63e50644ff08236fa53e
#
_entry.id   a9da122f403a63e50644ff08236fa53e
#
_cell.length_a   1.000
_cell.length_b   1.000
_cell.length_c   1.000
_cell.angle_alpha   90.00
_cell.angle_beta   90.00
_cell.angle_gamma   90.00
#
_symmetry.space_group_name_H-M   'P 1'
#
loop_
_entity.id
_entity.type
_entity.pdbx_description
1 polymer ?
#
loop_
_entity_poly.entity_id
_entity_poly.type
_entity_poly.pdbx_seq_one_letter_code
_entity_poly.pdbx_strand_id
1 'polypeptide(L)'
;MSWAKAWGWLRVVVLAAGVLYLGAQAWHHARLILAYQPLGIDFMPMWAAAREVFSHPGRVYDFTALTRFQHPLMEHFRGLRPFVYPPSALLAFLPFSALPFEVANLAWTGLGLVAILWTMFGRLGSPRILTLFALALTPASVLVLVTGQVTFFVAAFTVAGLYWLRRRPALAGVLFGLAGALKPQALVLLPLALLATREWRALLIAGATVAATVLVSALVFGVGAWSDWIAALPRFQRMVMGAEALERGMVTPTALGHTLKLDPGALDTWRLVFGVGATVMVWMVFARTADPARRLAALLGGGLFVTPYAMHYDAALLAPAAALMLTHRTAPGAWILAFVAGAVLCCAAIPLWGAAAVTAFTLWTALTPETLLMGEAALGAGEWPQAHADPPSDEPGRLADRELGPA
;
A
#
# COMPACT_ATOMS: atom_id res chain seq x y z
N MET A 1 33.10 25.88 -3.28
CA MET A 1 32.02 24.96 -2.79
C MET A 1 32.43 23.57 -3.20
N SER A 2 32.58 22.62 -2.24
CA SER A 2 32.97 21.26 -2.59
C SER A 2 31.83 20.59 -3.42
N TRP A 3 32.19 19.73 -4.38
CA TRP A 3 31.24 18.99 -5.21
C TRP A 3 30.16 18.29 -4.36
N ALA A 4 30.51 17.75 -3.20
CA ALA A 4 29.57 17.13 -2.27
C ALA A 4 28.49 18.10 -1.74
N LYS A 5 28.85 19.35 -1.44
CA LYS A 5 27.88 20.38 -1.03
C LYS A 5 26.96 20.79 -2.20
N ALA A 6 27.53 20.94 -3.41
CA ALA A 6 26.73 21.23 -4.61
C ALA A 6 25.69 20.12 -4.89
N TRP A 7 26.09 18.87 -4.80
CA TRP A 7 25.19 17.73 -4.93
C TRP A 7 24.10 17.69 -3.82
N GLY A 8 24.46 18.02 -2.58
CA GLY A 8 23.49 18.14 -1.49
C GLY A 8 22.41 19.17 -1.76
N TRP A 9 22.79 20.35 -2.20
CA TRP A 9 21.84 21.41 -2.58
C TRP A 9 20.98 21.02 -3.78
N LEU A 10 21.56 20.42 -4.80
CA LEU A 10 20.81 19.94 -5.97
C LEU A 10 19.72 18.92 -5.55
N ARG A 11 20.02 18.00 -4.63
CA ARG A 11 19.02 17.07 -4.07
C ARG A 11 17.85 17.82 -3.45
N VAL A 12 18.14 18.81 -2.59
CA VAL A 12 17.10 19.60 -1.92
C VAL A 12 16.24 20.33 -2.96
N VAL A 13 16.86 20.96 -3.95
CA VAL A 13 16.14 21.70 -5.01
C VAL A 13 15.27 20.75 -5.83
N VAL A 14 15.80 19.60 -6.24
CA VAL A 14 15.04 18.61 -7.04
C VAL A 14 13.87 18.04 -6.23
N LEU A 15 14.08 17.73 -4.94
CA LEU A 15 13.01 17.25 -4.07
C LEU A 15 11.96 18.33 -3.82
N ALA A 16 12.38 19.58 -3.57
CA ALA A 16 11.44 20.69 -3.39
C ALA A 16 10.61 20.96 -4.66
N ALA A 17 11.25 20.99 -5.83
CA ALA A 17 10.57 21.11 -7.10
C ALA A 17 9.62 19.94 -7.36
N GLY A 18 10.05 18.72 -7.01
CA GLY A 18 9.22 17.52 -7.08
C GLY A 18 7.99 17.62 -6.17
N VAL A 19 8.16 18.06 -4.91
CA VAL A 19 7.04 18.26 -3.98
C VAL A 19 6.05 19.30 -4.50
N LEU A 20 6.53 20.42 -5.02
CA LEU A 20 5.68 21.47 -5.60
C LEU A 20 4.92 20.95 -6.83
N TYR A 21 5.60 20.24 -7.72
CA TYR A 21 4.98 19.62 -8.89
C TYR A 21 3.93 18.58 -8.50
N LEU A 22 4.28 17.67 -7.58
CA LEU A 22 3.36 16.65 -7.07
C LEU A 22 2.15 17.29 -6.38
N GLY A 23 2.39 18.33 -5.58
CA GLY A 23 1.30 19.08 -4.93
C GLY A 23 0.36 19.74 -5.93
N ALA A 24 0.90 20.34 -7.00
CA ALA A 24 0.09 20.92 -8.08
C ALA A 24 -0.73 19.86 -8.82
N GLN A 25 -0.13 18.71 -9.14
CA GLN A 25 -0.84 17.58 -9.77
C GLN A 25 -1.89 17.00 -8.83
N ALA A 26 -1.56 16.81 -7.56
CA ALA A 26 -2.49 16.32 -6.55
C ALA A 26 -3.70 17.24 -6.40
N TRP A 27 -3.47 18.55 -6.34
CA TRP A 27 -4.54 19.57 -6.29
C TRP A 27 -5.41 19.54 -7.55
N HIS A 28 -4.80 19.46 -8.73
CA HIS A 28 -5.52 19.35 -9.99
C HIS A 28 -6.46 18.14 -10.02
N HIS A 29 -5.95 16.95 -9.64
CA HIS A 29 -6.74 15.72 -9.62
C HIS A 29 -7.82 15.74 -8.53
N ALA A 30 -7.50 16.21 -7.32
CA ALA A 30 -8.47 16.34 -6.25
C ALA A 30 -9.65 17.24 -6.68
N ARG A 31 -9.35 18.36 -7.31
CA ARG A 31 -10.36 19.29 -7.83
C ARG A 31 -11.25 18.66 -8.89
N LEU A 32 -10.68 17.88 -9.81
CA LEU A 32 -11.45 17.17 -10.83
C LEU A 32 -12.37 16.12 -10.20
N ILE A 33 -11.90 15.36 -9.23
CA ILE A 33 -12.70 14.34 -8.55
C ILE A 33 -13.83 15.04 -7.76
N LEU A 34 -13.52 16.03 -6.95
CA LEU A 34 -14.48 16.73 -6.10
C LEU A 34 -15.52 17.51 -6.90
N ALA A 35 -15.22 17.86 -8.16
CA ALA A 35 -16.21 18.48 -9.04
C ALA A 35 -17.35 17.53 -9.44
N TYR A 36 -17.12 16.22 -9.37
CA TYR A 36 -18.08 15.20 -9.85
C TYR A 36 -18.45 14.16 -8.78
N GLN A 37 -17.73 14.08 -7.67
CA GLN A 37 -17.90 13.04 -6.65
C GLN A 37 -17.79 13.66 -5.24
N PRO A 38 -18.59 13.20 -4.27
CA PRO A 38 -18.46 13.63 -2.88
C PRO A 38 -17.14 13.14 -2.28
N LEU A 39 -16.62 13.89 -1.30
CA LEU A 39 -15.46 13.49 -0.52
C LEU A 39 -15.74 12.17 0.20
N GLY A 40 -14.78 11.22 0.15
CA GLY A 40 -14.94 9.91 0.78
C GLY A 40 -15.86 8.96 0.00
N ILE A 41 -15.99 9.15 -1.31
CA ILE A 41 -16.93 8.39 -2.15
C ILE A 41 -16.69 6.86 -2.06
N ASP A 42 -15.46 6.41 -1.86
CA ASP A 42 -15.16 4.97 -1.72
C ASP A 42 -15.22 4.51 -0.26
N PHE A 43 -15.09 5.42 0.73
CA PHE A 43 -15.35 5.11 2.13
C PHE A 43 -16.86 4.99 2.41
N MET A 44 -17.68 5.69 1.65
CA MET A 44 -19.13 5.71 1.85
C MET A 44 -19.79 4.33 1.88
N PRO A 45 -19.54 3.40 0.93
CA PRO A 45 -20.07 2.04 1.02
C PRO A 45 -19.51 1.24 2.21
N MET A 46 -18.29 1.52 2.69
CA MET A 46 -17.72 0.87 3.86
C MET A 46 -18.44 1.31 5.14
N TRP A 47 -18.64 2.62 5.30
CA TRP A 47 -19.41 3.21 6.39
C TRP A 47 -20.87 2.78 6.37
N ALA A 48 -21.51 2.80 5.20
CA ALA A 48 -22.89 2.37 5.02
C ALA A 48 -23.10 0.90 5.37
N ALA A 49 -22.21 0.02 4.88
CA ALA A 49 -22.24 -1.40 5.18
C ALA A 49 -22.10 -1.67 6.68
N ALA A 50 -21.15 -1.01 7.35
CA ALA A 50 -20.95 -1.14 8.78
C ALA A 50 -22.14 -0.61 9.59
N ARG A 51 -22.87 0.38 9.09
CA ARG A 51 -24.06 0.94 9.72
C ARG A 51 -25.29 0.05 9.57
N GLU A 52 -25.42 -0.61 8.42
CA GLU A 52 -26.57 -1.46 8.09
C GLU A 52 -26.42 -2.92 8.55
N VAL A 53 -25.20 -3.38 8.86
CA VAL A 53 -24.91 -4.81 9.06
C VAL A 53 -25.73 -5.47 10.16
N PHE A 54 -26.10 -4.75 11.21
CA PHE A 54 -26.90 -5.30 12.32
C PHE A 54 -28.41 -5.10 12.13
N SER A 55 -28.82 -3.99 11.52
CA SER A 55 -30.25 -3.69 11.33
C SER A 55 -30.81 -4.32 10.06
N HIS A 56 -30.02 -4.37 9.00
CA HIS A 56 -30.44 -4.88 7.69
C HIS A 56 -29.31 -5.68 7.03
N PRO A 57 -28.87 -6.81 7.57
CA PRO A 57 -27.70 -7.57 7.09
C PRO A 57 -27.81 -7.94 5.60
N GLY A 58 -28.97 -8.25 5.09
CA GLY A 58 -29.19 -8.56 3.67
C GLY A 58 -28.94 -7.41 2.70
N ARG A 59 -28.81 -6.14 3.19
CA ARG A 59 -28.50 -5.00 2.33
C ARG A 59 -27.00 -4.82 2.10
N VAL A 60 -26.15 -5.38 2.94
CA VAL A 60 -24.69 -5.14 2.91
C VAL A 60 -24.08 -5.49 1.56
N TYR A 61 -24.49 -6.61 0.98
CA TYR A 61 -24.00 -7.08 -0.33
C TYR A 61 -25.06 -6.98 -1.46
N ASP A 62 -26.19 -6.34 -1.20
CA ASP A 62 -27.13 -5.90 -2.23
C ASP A 62 -26.68 -4.52 -2.75
N PHE A 63 -26.13 -4.50 -3.97
CA PHE A 63 -25.56 -3.30 -4.58
C PHE A 63 -26.56 -2.16 -4.70
N THR A 64 -27.80 -2.49 -5.03
CA THR A 64 -28.86 -1.49 -5.21
C THR A 64 -29.39 -0.97 -3.88
N ALA A 65 -29.65 -1.89 -2.94
CA ALA A 65 -30.18 -1.51 -1.63
C ALA A 65 -29.16 -0.69 -0.83
N LEU A 66 -27.89 -1.10 -0.82
CA LEU A 66 -26.84 -0.35 -0.14
C LEU A 66 -26.58 1.01 -0.80
N THR A 67 -26.58 1.07 -2.14
CA THR A 67 -26.45 2.36 -2.86
C THR A 67 -27.62 3.30 -2.53
N ARG A 68 -28.84 2.78 -2.47
CA ARG A 68 -30.03 3.57 -2.10
C ARG A 68 -29.90 4.18 -0.70
N PHE A 69 -29.34 3.45 0.26
CA PHE A 69 -29.05 3.96 1.61
C PHE A 69 -28.06 5.15 1.57
N GLN A 70 -27.13 5.14 0.62
CA GLN A 70 -26.10 6.18 0.46
C GLN A 70 -26.62 7.43 -0.31
N HIS A 71 -27.78 7.34 -1.00
CA HIS A 71 -28.28 8.43 -1.85
C HIS A 71 -28.33 9.82 -1.20
N PRO A 72 -28.70 9.97 0.10
CA PRO A 72 -28.74 11.29 0.74
C PRO A 72 -27.36 11.98 0.80
N LEU A 73 -26.27 11.20 0.67
CA LEU A 73 -24.88 11.67 0.70
C LEU A 73 -24.28 11.89 -0.71
N MET A 74 -25.05 11.53 -1.76
CA MET A 74 -24.58 11.51 -3.16
C MET A 74 -25.34 12.57 -4.00
N GLU A 75 -25.18 13.86 -3.73
CA GLU A 75 -25.98 14.93 -4.37
C GLU A 75 -26.04 14.87 -5.90
N HIS A 76 -24.91 14.55 -6.56
CA HIS A 76 -24.80 14.58 -8.02
C HIS A 76 -24.37 13.24 -8.64
N PHE A 77 -24.02 12.24 -7.83
CA PHE A 77 -23.54 10.96 -8.33
C PHE A 77 -24.69 9.95 -8.51
N ARG A 78 -24.81 9.35 -9.70
CA ARG A 78 -25.89 8.43 -10.08
C ARG A 78 -25.45 6.98 -10.31
N GLY A 79 -24.23 6.59 -9.87
CA GLY A 79 -23.70 5.23 -10.06
C GLY A 79 -23.96 4.30 -8.89
N LEU A 80 -23.82 2.99 -9.12
CA LEU A 80 -23.82 2.00 -8.05
C LEU A 80 -22.55 2.14 -7.20
N ARG A 81 -22.72 2.02 -5.87
CA ARG A 81 -21.64 2.08 -4.88
C ARG A 81 -21.73 0.86 -3.94
N PRO A 82 -21.34 -0.32 -4.42
CA PRO A 82 -21.42 -1.52 -3.61
C PRO A 82 -20.30 -1.58 -2.57
N PHE A 83 -20.57 -2.26 -1.46
CA PHE A 83 -19.53 -2.77 -0.57
C PHE A 83 -19.01 -4.10 -1.12
N VAL A 84 -17.70 -4.21 -1.32
CA VAL A 84 -17.09 -5.38 -1.98
C VAL A 84 -15.98 -6.02 -1.15
N TYR A 85 -15.68 -5.45 0.00
CA TYR A 85 -14.72 -6.01 0.93
C TYR A 85 -15.29 -7.26 1.62
N PRO A 86 -14.41 -8.19 2.08
CA PRO A 86 -14.88 -9.34 2.84
C PRO A 86 -15.50 -8.91 4.18
N PRO A 87 -16.38 -9.74 4.79
CA PRO A 87 -16.98 -9.45 6.10
C PRO A 87 -15.95 -9.16 7.19
N SER A 88 -14.74 -9.75 7.13
CA SER A 88 -13.65 -9.45 8.07
C SER A 88 -13.24 -7.96 8.06
N ALA A 89 -13.32 -7.28 6.93
CA ALA A 89 -13.00 -5.87 6.82
C ALA A 89 -14.04 -4.97 7.52
N LEU A 90 -15.31 -5.41 7.63
CA LEU A 90 -16.34 -4.67 8.37
C LEU A 90 -15.94 -4.40 9.83
N LEU A 91 -15.17 -5.30 10.45
CA LEU A 91 -14.67 -5.13 11.81
C LEU A 91 -13.88 -3.82 11.98
N ALA A 92 -13.11 -3.43 10.93
CA ALA A 92 -12.35 -2.19 10.94
C ALA A 92 -13.23 -0.93 10.76
N PHE A 93 -14.38 -1.06 10.12
CA PHE A 93 -15.27 0.07 9.84
C PHE A 93 -16.34 0.29 10.93
N LEU A 94 -16.61 -0.73 11.76
CA LEU A 94 -17.62 -0.64 12.84
C LEU A 94 -17.46 0.58 13.77
N PRO A 95 -16.26 0.92 14.28
CA PRO A 95 -16.12 2.08 15.16
C PRO A 95 -16.55 3.40 14.51
N PHE A 96 -16.42 3.49 13.19
CA PHE A 96 -16.74 4.69 12.43
C PHE A 96 -18.23 4.77 12.06
N SER A 97 -18.94 3.64 12.10
CA SER A 97 -20.38 3.60 11.77
C SER A 97 -21.25 4.37 12.76
N ALA A 98 -20.78 4.59 13.98
CA ALA A 98 -21.48 5.38 15.00
C ALA A 98 -21.41 6.91 14.76
N LEU A 99 -20.46 7.35 13.91
CA LEU A 99 -20.23 8.76 13.62
C LEU A 99 -21.03 9.22 12.38
N PRO A 100 -21.37 10.51 12.28
CA PRO A 100 -21.81 11.11 10.99
C PRO A 100 -20.78 10.84 9.90
N PHE A 101 -21.21 10.68 8.65
CA PHE A 101 -20.35 10.27 7.55
C PHE A 101 -19.09 11.13 7.39
N GLU A 102 -19.24 12.45 7.44
CA GLU A 102 -18.15 13.41 7.23
C GLU A 102 -17.07 13.27 8.31
N VAL A 103 -17.50 13.10 9.58
CA VAL A 103 -16.61 12.91 10.72
C VAL A 103 -15.92 11.54 10.62
N ALA A 104 -16.68 10.50 10.27
CA ALA A 104 -16.16 9.15 10.06
C ALA A 104 -15.11 9.11 8.95
N ASN A 105 -15.37 9.77 7.81
CA ASN A 105 -14.46 9.85 6.69
C ASN A 105 -13.18 10.61 7.06
N LEU A 106 -13.29 11.74 7.74
CA LEU A 106 -12.13 12.52 8.20
C LEU A 106 -11.28 11.70 9.19
N ALA A 107 -11.92 11.04 10.15
CA ALA A 107 -11.23 10.18 11.12
C ALA A 107 -10.53 9.00 10.44
N TRP A 108 -11.21 8.30 9.52
CA TRP A 108 -10.67 7.18 8.78
C TRP A 108 -9.45 7.57 7.93
N THR A 109 -9.60 8.59 7.09
CA THR A 109 -8.53 9.06 6.20
C THR A 109 -7.37 9.66 6.97
N GLY A 110 -7.66 10.43 8.04
CA GLY A 110 -6.65 11.01 8.92
C GLY A 110 -5.84 9.93 9.65
N LEU A 111 -6.50 8.91 10.22
CA LEU A 111 -5.82 7.78 10.85
C LEU A 111 -4.96 7.00 9.86
N GLY A 112 -5.45 6.75 8.66
CA GLY A 112 -4.68 6.09 7.60
C GLY A 112 -3.43 6.87 7.21
N LEU A 113 -3.56 8.19 7.03
CA LEU A 113 -2.43 9.08 6.74
C LEU A 113 -1.41 9.08 7.89
N VAL A 114 -1.87 9.24 9.13
CA VAL A 114 -1.00 9.20 10.31
C VAL A 114 -0.29 7.85 10.42
N ALA A 115 -0.99 6.74 10.18
CA ALA A 115 -0.40 5.40 10.24
C ALA A 115 0.76 5.24 9.26
N ILE A 116 0.60 5.63 7.99
CA ILE A 116 1.67 5.51 7.00
C ILE A 116 2.81 6.49 7.26
N LEU A 117 2.52 7.74 7.60
CA LEU A 117 3.56 8.73 7.90
C LEU A 117 4.37 8.35 9.15
N TRP A 118 3.70 7.93 10.22
CA TRP A 118 4.36 7.43 11.43
C TRP A 118 5.24 6.22 11.14
N THR A 119 4.69 5.26 10.39
CA THR A 119 5.43 4.06 10.01
C THR A 119 6.68 4.39 9.19
N MET A 120 6.62 5.40 8.32
CA MET A 120 7.74 5.81 7.48
C MET A 120 8.71 6.76 8.17
N PHE A 121 8.26 7.55 9.16
CA PHE A 121 9.06 8.62 9.77
C PHE A 121 10.42 8.17 10.29
N GLY A 122 10.48 7.06 11.02
CA GLY A 122 11.72 6.51 11.57
C GLY A 122 12.59 5.75 10.54
N ARG A 123 12.12 5.59 9.31
CA ARG A 123 12.73 4.75 8.27
C ARG A 123 13.30 5.52 7.09
N LEU A 124 13.03 6.82 7.05
CA LEU A 124 13.55 7.71 5.99
C LEU A 124 14.83 8.38 6.42
N GLY A 125 15.77 8.49 5.47
CA GLY A 125 16.96 9.32 5.58
C GLY A 125 16.62 10.81 5.46
N SER A 126 17.66 11.65 5.42
CA SER A 126 17.49 13.10 5.20
C SER A 126 17.38 13.42 3.69
N PRO A 127 16.53 14.36 3.26
CA PRO A 127 15.62 15.20 4.05
C PRO A 127 14.27 14.54 4.35
N ARG A 128 14.11 14.02 5.54
CA ARG A 128 12.96 13.19 5.97
C ARG A 128 11.60 13.87 5.79
N ILE A 129 11.48 15.10 6.26
CA ILE A 129 10.21 15.85 6.24
C ILE A 129 9.74 16.06 4.79
N LEU A 130 10.65 16.46 3.91
CA LEU A 130 10.32 16.69 2.50
C LEU A 130 9.82 15.41 1.81
N THR A 131 10.45 14.28 2.13
CA THR A 131 10.04 12.98 1.59
C THR A 131 8.69 12.52 2.13
N LEU A 132 8.38 12.82 3.41
CA LEU A 132 7.04 12.54 3.96
C LEU A 132 5.96 13.39 3.27
N PHE A 133 6.24 14.66 3.00
CA PHE A 133 5.34 15.50 2.21
C PHE A 133 5.19 14.96 0.79
N ALA A 134 6.29 14.59 0.13
CA ALA A 134 6.22 13.99 -1.20
C ALA A 134 5.36 12.72 -1.20
N LEU A 135 5.51 11.83 -0.20
CA LEU A 135 4.70 10.62 -0.05
C LEU A 135 3.21 10.96 0.11
N ALA A 136 2.87 11.92 0.97
CA ALA A 136 1.48 12.31 1.23
C ALA A 136 0.83 13.01 0.04
N LEU A 137 1.62 13.75 -0.76
CA LEU A 137 1.14 14.58 -1.87
C LEU A 137 1.28 13.93 -3.25
N THR A 138 1.70 12.66 -3.34
CA THR A 138 1.63 11.96 -4.64
C THR A 138 0.18 11.96 -5.13
N PRO A 139 -0.08 12.07 -6.44
CA PRO A 139 -1.45 12.02 -6.96
C PRO A 139 -2.21 10.78 -6.48
N ALA A 140 -1.58 9.62 -6.44
CA ALA A 140 -2.20 8.40 -5.92
C ALA A 140 -2.55 8.52 -4.42
N SER A 141 -1.67 9.13 -3.59
CA SER A 141 -1.93 9.34 -2.17
C SER A 141 -3.08 10.33 -1.93
N VAL A 142 -3.12 11.41 -2.72
CA VAL A 142 -4.24 12.37 -2.65
C VAL A 142 -5.55 11.70 -3.05
N LEU A 143 -5.54 10.80 -4.04
CA LEU A 143 -6.71 10.01 -4.39
C LEU A 143 -7.18 9.13 -3.22
N VAL A 144 -6.24 8.49 -2.49
CA VAL A 144 -6.59 7.76 -1.26
C VAL A 144 -7.29 8.66 -0.24
N LEU A 145 -6.80 9.89 -0.04
CA LEU A 145 -7.40 10.85 0.90
C LEU A 145 -8.78 11.31 0.44
N VAL A 146 -8.92 11.67 -0.84
CA VAL A 146 -10.15 12.20 -1.40
C VAL A 146 -11.24 11.14 -1.49
N THR A 147 -10.87 9.90 -1.81
CA THR A 147 -11.85 8.80 -1.94
C THR A 147 -12.10 8.03 -0.64
N GLY A 148 -11.19 8.13 0.35
CA GLY A 148 -11.32 7.45 1.64
C GLY A 148 -10.92 5.97 1.60
N GLN A 149 -9.92 5.60 0.78
CA GLN A 149 -9.50 4.21 0.60
C GLN A 149 -8.70 3.62 1.76
N VAL A 150 -8.72 2.28 1.87
CA VAL A 150 -7.95 1.49 2.88
C VAL A 150 -6.45 1.44 2.60
N THR A 151 -5.99 1.94 1.47
CA THR A 151 -4.65 1.73 0.91
C THR A 151 -3.53 2.15 1.86
N PHE A 152 -3.70 3.24 2.62
CA PHE A 152 -2.71 3.68 3.60
C PHE A 152 -2.54 2.70 4.76
N PHE A 153 -3.62 2.11 5.26
CA PHE A 153 -3.54 1.09 6.32
C PHE A 153 -2.82 -0.16 5.82
N VAL A 154 -3.16 -0.62 4.61
CA VAL A 154 -2.50 -1.78 3.98
C VAL A 154 -1.00 -1.51 3.80
N ALA A 155 -0.63 -0.34 3.27
CA ALA A 155 0.76 0.07 3.12
C ALA A 155 1.49 0.16 4.47
N ALA A 156 0.89 0.81 5.47
CA ALA A 156 1.46 0.98 6.81
C ALA A 156 1.72 -0.36 7.51
N PHE A 157 0.73 -1.26 7.49
CA PHE A 157 0.88 -2.59 8.09
C PHE A 157 1.92 -3.43 7.35
N THR A 158 1.99 -3.32 6.01
CA THR A 158 2.99 -4.07 5.22
C THR A 158 4.41 -3.55 5.49
N VAL A 159 4.61 -2.23 5.51
CA VAL A 159 5.90 -1.61 5.84
C VAL A 159 6.33 -1.97 7.26
N ALA A 160 5.43 -1.84 8.24
CA ALA A 160 5.72 -2.20 9.63
C ALA A 160 5.99 -3.71 9.77
N GLY A 161 5.22 -4.56 9.06
CA GLY A 161 5.43 -6.00 9.04
C GLY A 161 6.81 -6.38 8.52
N LEU A 162 7.25 -5.81 7.38
CA LEU A 162 8.61 -6.04 6.86
C LEU A 162 9.70 -5.54 7.81
N TYR A 163 9.48 -4.39 8.47
CA TYR A 163 10.42 -3.85 9.45
C TYR A 163 10.63 -4.77 10.65
N TRP A 164 9.53 -5.32 11.20
CA TRP A 164 9.58 -6.18 12.37
C TRP A 164 9.86 -7.66 12.04
N LEU A 165 9.92 -8.03 10.76
CA LEU A 165 9.96 -9.43 10.32
C LEU A 165 11.05 -10.25 11.00
N ARG A 166 12.27 -9.74 11.07
CA ARG A 166 13.42 -10.43 11.69
C ARG A 166 13.45 -10.33 13.22
N ARG A 167 13.04 -9.18 13.78
CA ARG A 167 13.16 -8.91 15.22
C ARG A 167 11.96 -9.41 16.03
N ARG A 168 10.75 -9.26 15.48
CA ARG A 168 9.47 -9.63 16.12
C ARG A 168 8.56 -10.31 15.09
N PRO A 169 8.89 -11.53 14.64
CA PRO A 169 8.14 -12.21 13.58
C PRO A 169 6.66 -12.44 13.91
N ALA A 170 6.32 -12.57 15.19
CA ALA A 170 4.92 -12.66 15.61
C ALA A 170 4.16 -11.36 15.34
N LEU A 171 4.73 -10.20 15.72
CA LEU A 171 4.14 -8.88 15.42
C LEU A 171 4.04 -8.65 13.91
N ALA A 172 5.09 -9.00 13.16
CA ALA A 172 5.07 -8.93 11.71
C ALA A 172 3.92 -9.76 11.11
N GLY A 173 3.73 -10.99 11.60
CA GLY A 173 2.63 -11.85 11.16
C GLY A 173 1.25 -11.24 11.45
N VAL A 174 1.04 -10.66 12.63
CA VAL A 174 -0.22 -9.96 12.96
C VAL A 174 -0.45 -8.79 12.00
N LEU A 175 0.57 -7.95 11.76
CA LEU A 175 0.46 -6.79 10.87
C LEU A 175 0.14 -7.22 9.43
N PHE A 176 0.80 -8.24 8.92
CA PHE A 176 0.50 -8.80 7.60
C PHE A 176 -0.91 -9.41 7.52
N GLY A 177 -1.33 -10.11 8.57
CA GLY A 177 -2.68 -10.68 8.65
C GLY A 177 -3.75 -9.60 8.63
N LEU A 178 -3.57 -8.49 9.38
CA LEU A 178 -4.49 -7.35 9.37
C LEU A 178 -4.54 -6.68 8.00
N ALA A 179 -3.40 -6.48 7.34
CA ALA A 179 -3.36 -5.93 5.98
C ALA A 179 -4.10 -6.86 4.98
N GLY A 180 -3.89 -8.18 5.09
CA GLY A 180 -4.57 -9.18 4.27
C GLY A 180 -6.06 -9.28 4.55
N ALA A 181 -6.51 -9.08 5.81
CA ALA A 181 -7.93 -9.06 6.16
C ALA A 181 -8.66 -7.82 5.59
N LEU A 182 -7.95 -6.69 5.43
CA LEU A 182 -8.49 -5.47 4.82
C LEU A 182 -8.52 -5.56 3.28
N LYS A 183 -7.43 -6.02 2.67
CA LYS A 183 -7.30 -6.04 1.19
C LYS A 183 -6.50 -7.26 0.75
N PRO A 184 -7.12 -8.47 0.75
CA PRO A 184 -6.41 -9.73 0.50
C PRO A 184 -5.66 -9.76 -0.84
N GLN A 185 -6.21 -9.15 -1.88
CA GLN A 185 -5.59 -9.12 -3.20
C GLN A 185 -4.25 -8.37 -3.22
N ALA A 186 -4.04 -7.37 -2.38
CA ALA A 186 -2.77 -6.63 -2.33
C ALA A 186 -1.62 -7.48 -1.76
N LEU A 187 -1.94 -8.50 -0.96
CA LEU A 187 -0.98 -9.35 -0.26
C LEU A 187 -1.05 -10.83 -0.70
N VAL A 188 -1.66 -11.11 -1.84
CA VAL A 188 -1.82 -12.49 -2.34
C VAL A 188 -0.47 -13.22 -2.51
N LEU A 189 0.61 -12.52 -2.78
CA LEU A 189 1.97 -13.06 -2.91
C LEU A 189 2.77 -13.07 -1.58
N LEU A 190 2.19 -12.57 -0.48
CA LEU A 190 2.87 -12.56 0.83
C LEU A 190 3.25 -13.96 1.33
N PRO A 191 2.40 -15.00 1.24
CA PRO A 191 2.80 -16.34 1.65
C PRO A 191 4.05 -16.81 0.93
N LEU A 192 4.14 -16.55 -0.37
CA LEU A 192 5.31 -16.89 -1.18
C LEU A 192 6.57 -16.14 -0.72
N ALA A 193 6.44 -14.84 -0.42
CA ALA A 193 7.51 -13.99 0.08
C ALA A 193 8.08 -14.51 1.42
N LEU A 194 7.18 -14.90 2.34
CA LEU A 194 7.57 -15.45 3.65
C LEU A 194 8.16 -16.85 3.53
N LEU A 195 7.70 -17.67 2.58
CA LEU A 195 8.30 -18.96 2.26
C LEU A 195 9.72 -18.82 1.71
N ALA A 196 9.94 -17.87 0.78
CA ALA A 196 11.24 -17.60 0.20
C ALA A 196 12.30 -17.18 1.24
N THR A 197 11.87 -16.51 2.31
CA THR A 197 12.74 -16.10 3.43
C THR A 197 12.74 -17.08 4.61
N ARG A 198 11.97 -18.17 4.53
CA ARG A 198 11.78 -19.17 5.60
C ARG A 198 11.24 -18.58 6.91
N GLU A 199 10.47 -17.53 6.82
CA GLU A 199 9.86 -16.84 7.97
C GLU A 199 8.56 -17.52 8.40
N TRP A 200 8.67 -18.81 8.77
CA TRP A 200 7.53 -19.69 9.09
C TRP A 200 6.63 -19.13 10.21
N ARG A 201 7.26 -18.54 11.24
CA ARG A 201 6.52 -17.97 12.37
C ARG A 201 5.64 -16.81 11.93
N ALA A 202 6.16 -15.91 11.10
CA ALA A 202 5.38 -14.79 10.57
C ALA A 202 4.27 -15.30 9.64
N LEU A 203 4.55 -16.29 8.80
CA LEU A 203 3.57 -16.90 7.90
C LEU A 203 2.40 -17.53 8.67
N LEU A 204 2.68 -18.37 9.67
CA LEU A 204 1.66 -19.05 10.47
C LEU A 204 0.81 -18.04 11.25
N ILE A 205 1.44 -17.02 11.85
CA ILE A 205 0.71 -15.99 12.61
C ILE A 205 -0.10 -15.09 11.66
N ALA A 206 0.39 -14.76 10.46
CA ALA A 206 -0.40 -14.03 9.48
C ALA A 206 -1.64 -14.82 9.08
N GLY A 207 -1.48 -16.11 8.77
CA GLY A 207 -2.61 -17.01 8.52
C GLY A 207 -3.59 -17.12 9.68
N ALA A 208 -3.08 -17.28 10.91
CA ALA A 208 -3.89 -17.33 12.12
C ALA A 208 -4.64 -16.01 12.37
N THR A 209 -4.02 -14.87 12.10
CA THR A 209 -4.68 -13.54 12.22
C THR A 209 -5.81 -13.40 11.20
N VAL A 210 -5.59 -13.78 9.95
CA VAL A 210 -6.66 -13.79 8.93
C VAL A 210 -7.77 -14.74 9.36
N ALA A 211 -7.45 -15.97 9.78
CA ALA A 211 -8.44 -16.94 10.25
C ALA A 211 -9.23 -16.42 11.45
N ALA A 212 -8.57 -15.76 12.40
CA ALA A 212 -9.22 -15.14 13.55
C ALA A 212 -10.19 -14.02 13.14
N THR A 213 -9.80 -13.14 12.20
CA THR A 213 -10.69 -12.09 11.69
C THR A 213 -11.88 -12.66 10.92
N VAL A 214 -11.66 -13.73 10.15
CA VAL A 214 -12.74 -14.49 9.49
C VAL A 214 -13.71 -15.09 10.51
N LEU A 215 -13.18 -15.79 11.52
CA LEU A 215 -13.99 -16.39 12.57
C LEU A 215 -14.78 -15.34 13.35
N VAL A 216 -14.11 -14.28 13.82
CA VAL A 216 -14.77 -13.19 14.57
C VAL A 216 -15.86 -12.54 13.71
N SER A 217 -15.60 -12.25 12.45
CA SER A 217 -16.61 -11.66 11.56
C SER A 217 -17.79 -12.61 11.30
N ALA A 218 -17.54 -13.92 11.17
CA ALA A 218 -18.59 -14.92 11.04
C ALA A 218 -19.45 -15.06 12.29
N LEU A 219 -18.84 -14.94 13.49
CA LEU A 219 -19.58 -14.94 14.76
C LEU A 219 -20.38 -13.67 14.96
N VAL A 220 -19.83 -12.50 14.57
CA VAL A 220 -20.46 -11.19 14.78
C VAL A 220 -21.54 -10.90 13.74
N PHE A 221 -21.29 -11.18 12.45
CA PHE A 221 -22.19 -10.83 11.35
C PHE A 221 -22.97 -12.02 10.79
N GLY A 222 -22.65 -13.24 11.26
CA GLY A 222 -23.23 -14.49 10.76
C GLY A 222 -22.48 -15.03 9.52
N VAL A 223 -22.58 -16.36 9.33
CA VAL A 223 -21.98 -17.05 8.17
C VAL A 223 -22.66 -16.63 6.87
N GLY A 224 -23.92 -16.20 6.91
CA GLY A 224 -24.65 -15.66 5.76
C GLY A 224 -23.94 -14.49 5.08
N ALA A 225 -23.30 -13.60 5.85
CA ALA A 225 -22.56 -12.48 5.27
C ALA A 225 -21.39 -12.94 4.38
N TRP A 226 -20.77 -14.09 4.69
CA TRP A 226 -19.70 -14.66 3.87
C TRP A 226 -20.25 -15.28 2.58
N SER A 227 -21.39 -15.99 2.62
CA SER A 227 -22.03 -16.49 1.42
C SER A 227 -22.50 -15.37 0.49
N ASP A 228 -23.06 -14.31 1.05
CA ASP A 228 -23.51 -13.13 0.31
C ASP A 228 -22.33 -12.40 -0.36
N TRP A 229 -21.21 -12.26 0.35
CA TRP A 229 -19.99 -11.70 -0.20
C TRP A 229 -19.46 -12.52 -1.39
N ILE A 230 -19.34 -13.86 -1.22
CA ILE A 230 -18.88 -14.74 -2.29
C ILE A 230 -19.80 -14.65 -3.52
N ALA A 231 -21.12 -14.60 -3.30
CA ALA A 231 -22.10 -14.46 -4.38
C ALA A 231 -22.05 -13.06 -5.07
N ALA A 232 -21.58 -12.03 -4.34
CA ALA A 232 -21.43 -10.67 -4.88
C ALA A 232 -20.20 -10.51 -5.78
N LEU A 233 -19.10 -11.28 -5.57
CA LEU A 233 -17.84 -11.12 -6.29
C LEU A 233 -17.98 -11.20 -7.82
N PRO A 234 -18.66 -12.20 -8.42
CA PRO A 234 -18.80 -12.26 -9.88
C PRO A 234 -19.62 -11.08 -10.44
N ARG A 235 -20.61 -10.58 -9.70
CA ARG A 235 -21.40 -9.42 -10.09
C ARG A 235 -20.57 -8.15 -10.10
N PHE A 236 -19.75 -7.99 -9.06
CA PHE A 236 -18.81 -6.88 -8.96
C PHE A 236 -17.78 -6.90 -10.09
N GLN A 237 -17.17 -8.05 -10.35
CA GLN A 237 -16.19 -8.20 -11.42
C GLN A 237 -16.80 -7.81 -12.78
N ARG A 238 -18.00 -8.28 -13.12
CA ARG A 238 -18.69 -7.88 -14.36
C ARG A 238 -18.98 -6.38 -14.40
N MET A 239 -19.37 -5.77 -13.27
CA MET A 239 -19.63 -4.34 -13.20
C MET A 239 -18.36 -3.52 -13.47
N VAL A 240 -17.21 -3.93 -12.89
CA VAL A 240 -15.94 -3.21 -13.03
C VAL A 240 -15.35 -3.39 -14.42
N MET A 241 -15.36 -4.63 -14.95
CA MET A 241 -14.77 -4.97 -16.26
C MET A 241 -15.65 -4.55 -17.44
N GLY A 242 -16.91 -4.23 -17.22
CA GLY A 242 -17.83 -3.73 -18.25
C GLY A 242 -17.97 -2.21 -18.28
N ALA A 243 -17.23 -1.49 -17.42
CA ALA A 243 -17.31 -0.04 -17.32
C ALA A 243 -16.02 0.60 -17.85
N GLU A 244 -16.01 1.02 -19.11
CA GLU A 244 -14.84 1.66 -19.76
C GLU A 244 -14.23 2.79 -18.94
N ALA A 245 -15.07 3.58 -18.26
CA ALA A 245 -14.60 4.66 -17.39
C ALA A 245 -13.80 4.14 -16.19
N LEU A 246 -14.14 2.96 -15.65
CA LEU A 246 -13.39 2.32 -14.56
C LEU A 246 -12.11 1.66 -15.08
N GLU A 247 -12.18 1.02 -16.26
CA GLU A 247 -10.99 0.42 -16.89
C GLU A 247 -9.88 1.44 -17.12
N ARG A 248 -10.21 2.65 -17.54
CA ARG A 248 -9.25 3.76 -17.71
C ARG A 248 -8.57 4.18 -16.41
N GLY A 249 -9.19 3.95 -15.26
CA GLY A 249 -8.63 4.24 -13.94
C GLY A 249 -7.80 3.12 -13.34
N MET A 250 -7.63 1.98 -14.02
CA MET A 250 -6.90 0.84 -13.51
C MET A 250 -5.41 0.94 -13.77
N VAL A 251 -4.60 0.45 -12.80
CA VAL A 251 -3.13 0.48 -12.86
C VAL A 251 -2.51 -0.92 -12.96
N THR A 252 -3.27 -1.89 -13.42
CA THR A 252 -2.81 -3.28 -13.58
C THR A 252 -2.26 -3.54 -15.00
N PRO A 253 -1.34 -4.52 -15.17
CA PRO A 253 -0.97 -4.99 -16.50
C PRO A 253 -2.16 -5.48 -17.32
N THR A 254 -3.19 -6.03 -16.67
CA THR A 254 -4.45 -6.41 -17.33
C THR A 254 -5.12 -5.20 -17.99
N ALA A 255 -5.20 -4.07 -17.30
CA ALA A 255 -5.74 -2.83 -17.87
C ALA A 255 -4.90 -2.31 -19.04
N LEU A 256 -3.56 -2.47 -18.95
CA LEU A 256 -2.67 -2.14 -20.06
C LEU A 256 -2.96 -3.03 -21.28
N GLY A 257 -3.19 -4.35 -21.08
CA GLY A 257 -3.58 -5.27 -22.14
C GLY A 257 -4.90 -4.88 -22.81
N HIS A 258 -5.91 -4.47 -22.05
CA HIS A 258 -7.17 -3.94 -22.58
C HIS A 258 -6.95 -2.66 -23.41
N THR A 259 -6.10 -1.77 -22.91
CA THR A 259 -5.75 -0.53 -23.65
C THR A 259 -5.03 -0.82 -24.97
N LEU A 260 -4.18 -1.84 -24.99
CA LEU A 260 -3.51 -2.32 -26.19
C LEU A 260 -4.46 -3.09 -27.12
N LYS A 261 -5.74 -3.24 -26.74
CA LYS A 261 -6.79 -3.95 -27.50
C LYS A 261 -6.41 -5.40 -27.81
N LEU A 262 -5.76 -6.07 -26.85
CA LEU A 262 -5.47 -7.49 -26.99
C LEU A 262 -6.78 -8.28 -27.09
N ASP A 263 -6.83 -9.26 -27.99
CA ASP A 263 -7.94 -10.21 -28.05
C ASP A 263 -8.02 -11.07 -26.77
N PRO A 264 -9.16 -11.72 -26.47
CA PRO A 264 -9.32 -12.47 -25.21
C PRO A 264 -8.24 -13.52 -24.97
N GLY A 265 -7.78 -14.24 -25.99
CA GLY A 265 -6.75 -15.26 -25.84
C GLY A 265 -5.36 -14.65 -25.56
N ALA A 266 -5.02 -13.56 -26.25
CA ALA A 266 -3.81 -12.80 -26.00
C ALA A 266 -3.84 -12.16 -24.60
N LEU A 267 -5.01 -11.68 -24.15
CA LEU A 267 -5.17 -11.09 -22.81
C LEU A 267 -5.00 -12.15 -21.70
N ASP A 268 -5.52 -13.35 -21.88
CA ASP A 268 -5.33 -14.44 -20.91
C ASP A 268 -3.86 -14.87 -20.85
N THR A 269 -3.18 -14.95 -21.98
CA THR A 269 -1.74 -15.20 -22.05
C THR A 269 -0.96 -14.08 -21.34
N TRP A 270 -1.34 -12.82 -21.57
CA TRP A 270 -0.77 -11.64 -20.92
C TRP A 270 -0.90 -11.70 -19.40
N ARG A 271 -2.09 -12.01 -18.89
CA ARG A 271 -2.35 -12.19 -17.45
C ARG A 271 -1.50 -13.31 -16.85
N LEU A 272 -1.39 -14.43 -17.55
CA LEU A 272 -0.56 -15.56 -17.12
C LEU A 272 0.92 -15.16 -17.04
N VAL A 273 1.45 -14.50 -18.06
CA VAL A 273 2.85 -14.03 -18.10
C VAL A 273 3.15 -13.10 -16.93
N PHE A 274 2.30 -12.10 -16.69
CA PHE A 274 2.48 -11.17 -15.56
C PHE A 274 2.28 -11.85 -14.22
N GLY A 275 1.32 -12.76 -14.08
CA GLY A 275 1.09 -13.53 -12.86
C GLY A 275 2.26 -14.44 -12.48
N VAL A 276 2.75 -15.21 -13.45
CA VAL A 276 3.95 -16.06 -13.27
C VAL A 276 5.18 -15.19 -13.02
N GLY A 277 5.36 -14.13 -13.81
CA GLY A 277 6.46 -13.19 -13.65
C GLY A 277 6.49 -12.55 -12.26
N ALA A 278 5.34 -12.12 -11.74
CA ALA A 278 5.20 -11.59 -10.39
C ALA A 278 5.56 -12.62 -9.31
N THR A 279 5.11 -13.86 -9.48
CA THR A 279 5.42 -14.97 -8.58
C THR A 279 6.92 -15.22 -8.51
N VAL A 280 7.57 -15.35 -9.67
CA VAL A 280 9.03 -15.55 -9.77
C VAL A 280 9.79 -14.34 -9.22
N MET A 281 9.36 -13.12 -9.56
CA MET A 281 9.98 -11.88 -9.08
C MET A 281 9.94 -11.77 -7.56
N VAL A 282 8.79 -12.00 -6.94
CA VAL A 282 8.64 -11.95 -5.47
C VAL A 282 9.55 -12.98 -4.81
N TRP A 283 9.53 -14.23 -5.30
CA TRP A 283 10.41 -15.26 -4.79
C TRP A 283 11.89 -14.85 -4.88
N MET A 284 12.34 -14.43 -6.06
CA MET A 284 13.75 -14.06 -6.27
C MET A 284 14.17 -12.87 -5.41
N VAL A 285 13.35 -11.83 -5.32
CA VAL A 285 13.68 -10.63 -4.54
C VAL A 285 13.78 -10.98 -3.06
N PHE A 286 12.81 -11.71 -2.51
CA PHE A 286 12.82 -12.07 -1.09
C PHE A 286 13.95 -13.06 -0.74
N ALA A 287 14.29 -13.98 -1.64
CA ALA A 287 15.39 -14.93 -1.44
C ALA A 287 16.78 -14.28 -1.53
N ARG A 288 16.93 -13.19 -2.31
CA ARG A 288 18.26 -12.65 -2.66
C ARG A 288 18.61 -11.35 -1.98
N THR A 289 17.63 -10.54 -1.54
CA THR A 289 17.90 -9.23 -0.94
C THR A 289 17.05 -8.95 0.30
N ALA A 290 17.64 -8.25 1.25
CA ALA A 290 16.94 -7.71 2.42
C ALA A 290 16.49 -6.24 2.21
N ASP A 291 16.80 -5.63 1.07
CA ASP A 291 16.45 -4.25 0.76
C ASP A 291 14.94 -4.01 0.85
N PRO A 292 14.48 -3.14 1.76
CA PRO A 292 13.07 -2.93 2.02
C PRO A 292 12.33 -2.30 0.84
N ALA A 293 12.97 -1.40 0.09
CA ALA A 293 12.33 -0.77 -1.08
C ALA A 293 12.06 -1.80 -2.17
N ARG A 294 13.02 -2.69 -2.44
CA ARG A 294 12.86 -3.78 -3.41
C ARG A 294 11.81 -4.79 -2.97
N ARG A 295 11.82 -5.19 -1.70
CA ARG A 295 10.82 -6.11 -1.14
C ARG A 295 9.41 -5.51 -1.19
N LEU A 296 9.24 -4.22 -0.85
CA LEU A 296 7.95 -3.53 -0.95
C LEU A 296 7.48 -3.43 -2.41
N ALA A 297 8.36 -3.01 -3.32
CA ALA A 297 8.01 -2.91 -4.74
C ALA A 297 7.64 -4.28 -5.33
N ALA A 298 8.42 -5.34 -5.03
CA ALA A 298 8.13 -6.68 -5.52
C ALA A 298 6.81 -7.22 -4.95
N LEU A 299 6.59 -7.11 -3.63
CA LEU A 299 5.41 -7.67 -2.97
C LEU A 299 4.13 -6.92 -3.39
N LEU A 300 4.11 -5.60 -3.21
CA LEU A 300 2.90 -4.80 -3.45
C LEU A 300 2.67 -4.57 -4.94
N GLY A 301 3.72 -4.31 -5.71
CA GLY A 301 3.62 -4.20 -7.16
C GLY A 301 3.30 -5.54 -7.82
N GLY A 302 3.93 -6.63 -7.36
CA GLY A 302 3.58 -8.00 -7.79
C GLY A 302 2.13 -8.35 -7.48
N GLY A 303 1.60 -7.93 -6.33
CA GLY A 303 0.18 -8.04 -6.00
C GLY A 303 -0.72 -7.34 -7.02
N LEU A 304 -0.33 -6.14 -7.48
CA LEU A 304 -1.05 -5.43 -8.54
C LEU A 304 -0.99 -6.15 -9.90
N PHE A 305 0.06 -6.96 -10.15
CA PHE A 305 0.19 -7.72 -11.39
C PHE A 305 -0.73 -8.94 -11.44
N VAL A 306 -0.95 -9.58 -10.30
CA VAL A 306 -1.83 -10.76 -10.18
C VAL A 306 -3.30 -10.37 -10.09
N THR A 307 -3.57 -9.17 -9.55
CA THR A 307 -4.94 -8.69 -9.35
C THR A 307 -5.59 -8.34 -10.69
N PRO A 308 -6.82 -8.83 -10.99
CA PRO A 308 -7.50 -8.52 -12.24
C PRO A 308 -7.81 -7.04 -12.40
N TYR A 309 -8.03 -6.34 -11.31
CA TYR A 309 -8.25 -4.90 -11.27
C TYR A 309 -7.60 -4.29 -10.02
N ALA A 310 -7.00 -3.13 -10.20
CA ALA A 310 -6.60 -2.21 -9.13
C ALA A 310 -6.71 -0.78 -9.68
N MET A 311 -7.24 0.11 -8.88
CA MET A 311 -7.51 1.47 -9.31
C MET A 311 -6.27 2.36 -9.09
N HIS A 312 -6.27 3.53 -9.70
CA HIS A 312 -5.16 4.48 -9.65
C HIS A 312 -4.73 4.86 -8.22
N TYR A 313 -5.62 4.87 -7.24
CA TYR A 313 -5.24 5.08 -5.83
C TYR A 313 -4.44 3.90 -5.25
N ASP A 314 -4.51 2.70 -5.83
CA ASP A 314 -3.72 1.55 -5.39
C ASP A 314 -2.23 1.70 -5.71
N ALA A 315 -1.88 2.57 -6.65
CA ALA A 315 -0.48 2.94 -6.88
C ALA A 315 0.18 3.57 -5.64
N ALA A 316 -0.60 4.13 -4.70
CA ALA A 316 -0.08 4.61 -3.42
C ALA A 316 0.53 3.50 -2.53
N LEU A 317 0.22 2.22 -2.79
CA LEU A 317 0.92 1.08 -2.19
C LEU A 317 2.43 1.10 -2.48
N LEU A 318 2.85 1.66 -3.61
CA LEU A 318 4.25 1.77 -4.01
C LEU A 318 4.95 3.03 -3.47
N ALA A 319 4.20 3.99 -2.93
CA ALA A 319 4.76 5.24 -2.42
C ALA A 319 5.82 5.01 -1.31
N PRO A 320 5.68 4.07 -0.36
CA PRO A 320 6.74 3.77 0.60
C PRO A 320 8.03 3.26 -0.04
N ALA A 321 7.96 2.40 -1.06
CA ALA A 321 9.14 1.93 -1.78
C ALA A 321 9.85 3.08 -2.48
N ALA A 322 9.09 3.94 -3.18
CA ALA A 322 9.63 5.13 -3.83
C ALA A 322 10.28 6.09 -2.84
N ALA A 323 9.64 6.34 -1.68
CA ALA A 323 10.17 7.21 -0.64
C ALA A 323 11.50 6.68 -0.06
N LEU A 324 11.60 5.38 0.19
CA LEU A 324 12.85 4.73 0.64
C LEU A 324 13.95 4.88 -0.41
N MET A 325 13.63 4.68 -1.69
CA MET A 325 14.60 4.86 -2.77
C MET A 325 15.09 6.30 -2.87
N LEU A 326 14.22 7.28 -2.73
CA LEU A 326 14.56 8.70 -2.77
C LEU A 326 15.53 9.10 -1.65
N THR A 327 15.43 8.49 -0.48
CA THR A 327 16.18 8.92 0.70
C THR A 327 17.45 8.11 0.96
N HIS A 328 17.48 6.85 0.56
CA HIS A 328 18.59 5.93 0.89
C HIS A 328 19.59 5.72 -0.25
N ARG A 329 19.29 6.15 -1.47
CA ARG A 329 20.18 5.93 -2.63
C ARG A 329 21.07 7.12 -2.86
N THR A 330 22.39 6.89 -2.89
CA THR A 330 23.42 7.93 -3.10
C THR A 330 24.10 7.85 -4.46
N ALA A 331 23.99 6.73 -5.18
CA ALA A 331 24.61 6.54 -6.48
C ALA A 331 23.93 7.36 -7.58
N PRO A 332 24.64 7.78 -8.66
CA PRO A 332 24.04 8.52 -9.79
C PRO A 332 22.81 7.83 -10.39
N GLY A 333 22.81 6.49 -10.48
CA GLY A 333 21.63 5.70 -10.92
C GLY A 333 20.41 5.85 -10.03
N ALA A 334 20.61 6.20 -8.75
CA ALA A 334 19.50 6.43 -7.81
C ALA A 334 18.69 7.68 -8.14
N TRP A 335 19.29 8.67 -8.79
CA TRP A 335 18.59 9.88 -9.26
C TRP A 335 17.65 9.59 -10.41
N ILE A 336 18.10 8.77 -11.36
CA ILE A 336 17.24 8.30 -12.46
C ILE A 336 16.08 7.52 -11.85
N LEU A 337 16.37 6.66 -10.89
CA LEU A 337 15.38 5.86 -10.21
C LEU A 337 14.41 6.72 -9.37
N ALA A 338 14.92 7.75 -8.68
CA ALA A 338 14.10 8.71 -7.95
C ALA A 338 13.20 9.53 -8.89
N PHE A 339 13.72 9.93 -10.04
CA PHE A 339 12.95 10.60 -11.09
C PHE A 339 11.86 9.67 -11.66
N VAL A 340 12.23 8.43 -12.00
CA VAL A 340 11.27 7.42 -12.48
C VAL A 340 10.20 7.15 -11.41
N ALA A 341 10.58 6.98 -10.15
CA ALA A 341 9.63 6.78 -9.05
C ALA A 341 8.68 7.98 -8.88
N GLY A 342 9.19 9.19 -8.94
CA GLY A 342 8.38 10.41 -8.91
C GLY A 342 7.44 10.51 -10.12
N ALA A 343 7.94 10.24 -11.32
CA ALA A 343 7.16 10.24 -12.55
C ALA A 343 6.06 9.15 -12.51
N VAL A 344 6.37 7.96 -12.01
CA VAL A 344 5.41 6.86 -11.84
C VAL A 344 4.27 7.27 -10.93
N LEU A 345 4.56 7.85 -9.77
CA LEU A 345 3.53 8.26 -8.82
C LEU A 345 2.65 9.38 -9.38
N CYS A 346 3.20 10.27 -10.22
CA CYS A 346 2.43 11.27 -10.96
C CYS A 346 1.59 10.63 -12.07
N CYS A 347 2.18 9.73 -12.85
CA CYS A 347 1.51 9.08 -13.99
C CYS A 347 0.44 8.09 -13.55
N ALA A 348 0.50 7.54 -12.34
CA ALA A 348 -0.54 6.67 -11.78
C ALA A 348 -1.92 7.36 -11.72
N ALA A 349 -1.94 8.69 -11.68
CA ALA A 349 -3.18 9.45 -11.76
C ALA A 349 -3.70 9.66 -13.20
N ILE A 350 -2.91 9.30 -14.22
CA ILE A 350 -3.28 9.39 -15.64
C ILE A 350 -3.56 7.97 -16.13
N PRO A 351 -4.80 7.60 -16.46
CA PRO A 351 -5.27 6.22 -16.58
C PRO A 351 -4.39 5.30 -17.41
N LEU A 352 -4.04 5.72 -18.62
CA LEU A 352 -3.25 4.90 -19.55
C LEU A 352 -1.78 4.74 -19.12
N TRP A 353 -1.18 5.83 -18.70
CA TRP A 353 0.21 5.88 -18.28
C TRP A 353 0.42 5.29 -16.90
N GLY A 354 -0.63 5.30 -16.05
CA GLY A 354 -0.58 4.74 -14.71
C GLY A 354 -0.23 3.26 -14.70
N ALA A 355 -0.88 2.45 -15.53
CA ALA A 355 -0.61 1.00 -15.62
C ALA A 355 0.81 0.72 -16.13
N ALA A 356 1.26 1.41 -17.20
CA ALA A 356 2.61 1.26 -17.72
C ALA A 356 3.66 1.71 -16.71
N ALA A 357 3.44 2.84 -16.05
CA ALA A 357 4.34 3.40 -15.06
C ALA A 357 4.47 2.53 -13.81
N VAL A 358 3.36 2.04 -13.25
CA VAL A 358 3.36 1.10 -12.11
C VAL A 358 4.10 -0.19 -12.48
N THR A 359 3.86 -0.72 -13.68
CA THR A 359 4.56 -1.90 -14.18
C THR A 359 6.06 -1.66 -14.29
N ALA A 360 6.46 -0.58 -14.97
CA ALA A 360 7.87 -0.22 -15.16
C ALA A 360 8.58 0.02 -13.82
N PHE A 361 7.96 0.77 -12.89
CA PHE A 361 8.52 1.01 -11.57
C PHE A 361 8.73 -0.28 -10.78
N THR A 362 7.72 -1.15 -10.77
CA THR A 362 7.80 -2.42 -10.04
C THR A 362 8.92 -3.30 -10.58
N LEU A 363 8.97 -3.50 -11.90
CA LEU A 363 10.00 -4.31 -12.54
C LEU A 363 11.40 -3.72 -12.35
N TRP A 364 11.54 -2.42 -12.57
CA TRP A 364 12.82 -1.72 -12.39
C TRP A 364 13.31 -1.87 -10.95
N THR A 365 12.50 -1.47 -9.96
CA THR A 365 12.90 -1.49 -8.55
C THR A 365 13.22 -2.90 -8.06
N ALA A 366 12.42 -3.88 -8.46
CA ALA A 366 12.60 -5.26 -8.02
C ALA A 366 13.80 -5.95 -8.69
N LEU A 367 14.05 -5.70 -9.98
CA LEU A 367 15.00 -6.47 -10.77
C LEU A 367 16.37 -5.80 -10.97
N THR A 368 16.49 -4.49 -10.75
CA THR A 368 17.78 -3.79 -10.90
C THR A 368 18.80 -4.31 -9.88
N PRO A 369 20.03 -4.68 -10.31
CA PRO A 369 21.08 -5.15 -9.41
C PRO A 369 21.44 -4.11 -8.34
N GLU A 370 21.77 -4.55 -7.13
CA GLU A 370 22.15 -3.66 -6.02
C GLU A 370 23.37 -2.81 -6.36
N THR A 371 24.32 -3.35 -7.10
CA THR A 371 25.52 -2.64 -7.57
C THR A 371 25.23 -1.40 -8.41
N LEU A 372 24.12 -1.40 -9.16
CA LEU A 372 23.66 -0.25 -9.93
C LEU A 372 22.84 0.76 -9.09
N LEU A 373 22.31 0.29 -7.96
CA LEU A 373 21.46 1.10 -7.08
C LEU A 373 22.23 1.72 -5.90
N MET A 374 23.35 1.11 -5.54
CA MET A 374 24.21 1.53 -4.42
C MET A 374 25.63 1.77 -4.91
N GLY A 375 26.24 2.92 -4.61
CA GLY A 375 27.69 3.06 -4.71
C GLY A 375 28.37 2.07 -3.75
N GLU A 376 29.60 1.67 -4.06
CA GLU A 376 30.37 0.66 -3.31
C GLU A 376 30.41 0.83 -1.79
N ALA A 377 30.28 2.06 -1.29
CA ALA A 377 30.27 2.38 0.14
C ALA A 377 28.97 2.02 0.88
N ALA A 378 27.89 1.67 0.17
CA ALA A 378 26.57 1.42 0.77
C ALA A 378 26.17 -0.06 0.79
N LEU A 379 26.99 -0.95 0.27
CA LEU A 379 26.70 -2.41 0.18
C LEU A 379 26.57 -3.10 1.56
N GLY A 380 27.02 -2.47 2.64
CA GLY A 380 26.86 -2.96 4.02
C GLY A 380 25.56 -2.56 4.72
N ALA A 381 24.76 -1.65 4.16
CA ALA A 381 23.58 -1.06 4.79
C ALA A 381 22.24 -1.64 4.30
N GLY A 382 22.23 -2.84 3.74
CA GLY A 382 21.02 -3.51 3.18
C GLY A 382 19.93 -3.87 4.19
N GLU A 383 20.11 -3.47 5.45
CA GLU A 383 19.09 -3.57 6.51
C GLU A 383 18.37 -2.23 6.69
N TRP A 384 17.15 -2.29 7.22
CA TRP A 384 16.44 -1.10 7.67
C TRP A 384 17.37 -0.22 8.52
N PRO A 385 17.45 1.11 8.29
CA PRO A 385 18.23 2.00 9.14
C PRO A 385 17.83 1.74 10.58
N GLN A 386 18.81 1.44 11.43
CA GLN A 386 18.52 1.22 12.83
C GLN A 386 18.04 2.57 13.40
N ALA A 387 16.77 2.63 13.77
CA ALA A 387 16.31 3.66 14.66
C ALA A 387 17.07 3.45 15.97
N HIS A 388 17.98 4.38 16.28
CA HIS A 388 18.84 4.49 17.46
C HIS A 388 19.02 3.18 18.25
N ALA A 389 20.25 2.72 18.36
CA ALA A 389 20.63 1.63 19.24
C ALA A 389 19.85 1.75 20.55
N ASP A 390 19.29 0.64 21.01
CA ASP A 390 18.77 0.55 22.38
C ASP A 390 19.80 1.20 23.31
N PRO A 391 19.39 1.99 24.31
CA PRO A 391 20.32 2.48 25.31
C PRO A 391 21.12 1.27 25.83
N PRO A 392 22.43 1.43 26.10
CA PRO A 392 23.24 0.33 26.58
C PRO A 392 22.48 -0.31 27.74
N SER A 393 22.25 -1.61 27.67
CA SER A 393 21.69 -2.38 28.77
C SER A 393 22.61 -2.09 29.96
N ASP A 394 22.07 -1.42 30.98
CA ASP A 394 22.70 -1.35 32.29
C ASP A 394 22.94 -2.78 32.74
N GLU A 395 24.13 -3.31 32.50
CA GLU A 395 24.62 -4.48 33.18
C GLU A 395 24.94 -4.04 34.63
N PRO A 396 24.16 -4.43 35.63
CA PRO A 396 24.57 -4.26 37.03
C PRO A 396 25.52 -5.41 37.35
N GLY A 397 26.82 -5.18 37.24
CA GLY A 397 27.74 -6.23 37.65
C GLY A 397 29.15 -6.15 37.12
N ARG A 398 29.88 -5.04 37.36
CA ARG A 398 31.36 -5.04 37.47
C ARG A 398 31.89 -3.87 38.29
N LEU A 399 31.52 -3.85 39.56
CA LEU A 399 32.21 -3.06 40.59
C LEU A 399 32.50 -3.98 41.78
N ALA A 400 33.36 -4.94 41.59
CA ALA A 400 34.03 -5.63 42.68
C ALA A 400 35.28 -6.25 42.06
N ASP A 401 36.40 -5.52 42.07
CA ASP A 401 37.78 -5.98 42.17
C ASP A 401 38.67 -4.79 41.82
N ARG A 402 38.78 -3.88 42.78
CA ARG A 402 39.99 -3.05 42.94
C ARG A 402 40.53 -3.32 44.31
N GLU A 403 41.56 -4.12 44.29
CA GLU A 403 42.45 -4.54 45.31
C GLU A 403 42.82 -3.47 46.32
N LEU A 404 42.72 -3.81 47.59
CA LEU A 404 43.52 -3.27 48.68
C LEU A 404 44.87 -3.92 48.58
N GLY A 405 45.90 -3.18 48.13
CA GLY A 405 47.31 -3.51 48.30
C GLY A 405 47.77 -3.18 49.72
N PRO A 406 48.73 -3.97 50.27
CA PRO A 406 49.14 -3.88 51.66
C PRO A 406 50.20 -2.79 51.91
N ALA A 407 50.09 -2.11 53.02
CA ALA A 407 51.19 -1.71 53.92
C ALA A 407 50.60 -1.22 55.26
#